data_28b05a639d12fc1f7dca576db96e6703
#
_entry.id   28b05a639d12fc1f7dca576db96e6703
#
_cell.length_a   1.000
_cell.length_b   1.000
_cell.length_c   1.000
_cell.angle_alpha   90.00
_cell.angle_beta   90.00
_cell.angle_gamma   90.00
#
_symmetry.space_group_name_H-M   'P 1'
#
loop_
_entity.id
_entity.type
_entity.pdbx_description
1 polymer ?
#
loop_
_entity_poly.entity_id
_entity_poly.type
_entity_poly.pdbx_seq_one_letter_code
_entity_poly.pdbx_strand_id
1 'polypeptide(L)'
;MFYIFYMQVKAYTSRVGSGPFPTELFGEEGDRLRKAGMEFGTTTGRPRRCGWLDIVALKYCCQINGFSSLNLTKLDVLSDLPEIKVGVSYNTTDGQKLQSFPGDLDTLEQVQVSFGVFLFTSFPQLVNQTIRPLDRIIALFGEFMLISIF
;
A
#
# COMPACT_ATOMS: atom_id res chain seq x y z
N MET A 1 -18.44 -25.81 -6.65
CA MET A 1 -17.51 -25.62 -5.53
C MET A 1 -16.86 -24.27 -5.73
N PHE A 2 -17.15 -23.26 -4.88
CA PHE A 2 -16.55 -21.93 -4.98
C PHE A 2 -15.33 -21.89 -4.09
N TYR A 3 -14.17 -21.59 -4.65
CA TYR A 3 -12.94 -21.34 -3.88
C TYR A 3 -12.86 -19.85 -3.57
N ILE A 4 -12.75 -19.50 -2.29
CA ILE A 4 -12.49 -18.13 -1.85
C ILE A 4 -10.98 -18.01 -1.64
N PHE A 5 -10.34 -17.17 -2.44
CA PHE A 5 -8.92 -16.84 -2.29
C PHE A 5 -8.79 -15.51 -1.57
N TYR A 6 -8.07 -15.48 -0.46
CA TYR A 6 -7.75 -14.26 0.27
C TYR A 6 -6.25 -14.04 0.37
N MET A 7 -5.84 -12.79 0.36
CA MET A 7 -4.46 -12.37 0.48
C MET A 7 -4.28 -11.52 1.74
N GLN A 8 -3.18 -11.76 2.45
CA GLN A 8 -2.73 -10.84 3.50
C GLN A 8 -1.89 -9.72 2.90
N VAL A 9 -2.25 -8.48 3.25
CA VAL A 9 -1.60 -7.27 2.77
C VAL A 9 -1.22 -6.42 3.97
N LYS A 10 0.00 -5.91 4.00
CA LYS A 10 0.39 -4.89 4.98
C LYS A 10 -0.22 -3.55 4.57
N ALA A 11 -0.50 -2.70 5.54
CA ALA A 11 -0.99 -1.33 5.30
C ALA A 11 0.05 -0.40 4.64
N TYR A 12 1.20 -0.93 4.28
CA TYR A 12 2.28 -0.29 3.54
C TYR A 12 2.95 -1.30 2.60
N THR A 13 3.72 -0.82 1.65
CA THR A 13 4.45 -1.67 0.71
C THR A 13 5.90 -1.87 1.17
N SER A 14 6.42 -3.09 1.05
CA SER A 14 7.85 -3.37 1.23
C SER A 14 8.40 -4.15 0.04
N ARG A 15 9.66 -3.87 -0.32
CA ARG A 15 10.34 -4.51 -1.43
C ARG A 15 11.76 -4.94 -1.05
N VAL A 16 12.15 -6.08 -1.60
CA VAL A 16 13.54 -6.57 -1.56
C VAL A 16 14.14 -6.46 -2.96
N GLY A 17 15.40 -6.08 -3.03
CA GLY A 17 16.13 -5.96 -4.29
C GLY A 17 16.02 -4.60 -4.97
N SER A 18 16.67 -4.48 -6.13
CA SER A 18 16.68 -3.29 -6.98
C SER A 18 15.43 -3.21 -7.86
N GLY A 19 15.31 -2.11 -8.59
CA GLY A 19 14.24 -1.83 -9.53
C GLY A 19 13.23 -0.80 -9.02
N PRO A 20 12.30 -0.38 -9.88
CA PRO A 20 11.35 0.68 -9.60
C PRO A 20 10.44 0.39 -8.42
N PHE A 21 10.25 1.38 -7.56
CA PHE A 21 9.32 1.32 -6.43
C PHE A 21 8.59 2.67 -6.33
N PRO A 22 7.51 2.87 -7.08
CA PRO A 22 6.88 4.18 -7.25
C PRO A 22 6.44 4.87 -5.97
N THR A 23 6.02 4.09 -4.96
CA THR A 23 5.55 4.62 -3.66
C THR A 23 6.64 4.59 -2.57
N GLU A 24 7.91 4.37 -2.93
CA GLU A 24 9.01 4.28 -1.98
C GLU A 24 9.19 5.54 -1.15
N LEU A 25 9.49 5.36 0.12
CA LEU A 25 9.87 6.42 1.05
C LEU A 25 11.37 6.43 1.27
N PHE A 26 11.96 7.60 1.12
CA PHE A 26 13.39 7.81 1.34
C PHE A 26 13.65 8.59 2.63
N GLY A 27 14.90 8.51 3.12
CA GLY A 27 15.33 9.24 4.30
C GLY A 27 14.62 8.78 5.58
N GLU A 28 14.36 9.74 6.48
CA GLU A 28 13.86 9.47 7.83
C GLU A 28 12.48 8.79 7.85
N GLU A 29 11.58 9.16 6.93
CA GLU A 29 10.24 8.55 6.86
C GLU A 29 10.32 7.07 6.50
N GLY A 30 11.14 6.71 5.50
CA GLY A 30 11.36 5.32 5.12
C GLY A 30 12.04 4.51 6.21
N ASP A 31 13.01 5.11 6.91
CA ASP A 31 13.71 4.48 8.03
C ASP A 31 12.80 4.26 9.23
N ARG A 32 11.93 5.22 9.53
CA ARG A 32 10.92 5.11 10.59
C ARG A 32 9.95 3.96 10.28
N LEU A 33 9.41 3.92 9.08
CA LEU A 33 8.48 2.87 8.65
C LEU A 33 9.16 1.49 8.71
N ARG A 34 10.40 1.39 8.24
CA ARG A 34 11.20 0.16 8.28
C ARG A 34 11.42 -0.34 9.70
N LYS A 35 11.78 0.55 10.62
CA LYS A 35 12.01 0.21 12.03
C LYS A 35 10.71 -0.22 12.72
N ALA A 36 9.64 0.58 12.59
CA ALA A 36 8.35 0.28 13.20
C ALA A 36 7.75 -1.03 12.66
N GLY A 37 7.87 -1.27 11.35
CA GLY A 37 7.40 -2.49 10.68
C GLY A 37 8.30 -3.71 10.87
N MET A 38 9.50 -3.56 11.46
CA MET A 38 10.55 -4.59 11.55
C MET A 38 10.92 -5.16 10.19
N GLU A 39 11.03 -4.29 9.18
CA GLU A 39 11.25 -4.68 7.78
C GLU A 39 12.74 -4.94 7.50
N PHE A 40 13.19 -6.08 7.99
CA PHE A 40 14.54 -6.61 7.80
C PHE A 40 14.48 -8.06 7.33
N GLY A 41 15.49 -8.50 6.61
CA GLY A 41 15.61 -9.89 6.18
C GLY A 41 15.81 -10.81 7.38
N THR A 42 15.04 -11.87 7.47
CA THR A 42 15.06 -12.81 8.61
C THR A 42 16.44 -13.44 8.82
N THR A 43 17.12 -13.81 7.74
CA THR A 43 18.42 -14.51 7.80
C THR A 43 19.60 -13.53 7.83
N THR A 44 19.56 -12.50 7.00
CA THR A 44 20.71 -11.60 6.79
C THR A 44 20.61 -10.28 7.55
N GLY A 45 19.46 -9.96 8.13
CA GLY A 45 19.19 -8.65 8.73
C GLY A 45 19.18 -7.49 7.73
N ARG A 46 19.25 -7.76 6.42
CA ARG A 46 19.32 -6.72 5.40
C ARG A 46 18.07 -5.86 5.41
N PRO A 47 18.18 -4.51 5.42
CA PRO A 47 17.03 -3.64 5.41
C PRO A 47 16.23 -3.79 4.11
N ARG A 48 14.90 -3.83 4.23
CA ARG A 48 13.98 -3.78 3.10
C ARG A 48 13.67 -2.34 2.74
N ARG A 49 13.40 -2.09 1.48
CA ARG A 49 12.84 -0.82 1.00
C ARG A 49 11.38 -0.76 1.42
N CYS A 50 10.92 0.38 1.92
CA CYS A 50 9.55 0.58 2.39
C CYS A 50 8.92 1.80 1.72
N GLY A 51 7.62 1.76 1.55
CA GLY A 51 6.87 2.84 0.92
C GLY A 51 5.39 2.78 1.27
N TRP A 52 4.64 3.77 0.81
CA TRP A 52 3.21 3.83 0.99
C TRP A 52 2.50 2.65 0.33
N LEU A 53 1.31 2.32 0.83
CA LEU A 53 0.46 1.30 0.21
C LEU A 53 0.16 1.69 -1.25
N ASP A 54 0.43 0.76 -2.16
CA ASP A 54 0.25 0.94 -3.59
C ASP A 54 -0.99 0.20 -4.07
N ILE A 55 -2.06 0.95 -4.26
CA ILE A 55 -3.35 0.38 -4.71
C ILE A 55 -3.30 -0.04 -6.18
N VAL A 56 -2.48 0.62 -7.01
CA VAL A 56 -2.37 0.26 -8.43
C VAL A 56 -1.74 -1.13 -8.56
N ALA A 57 -0.61 -1.34 -7.90
CA ALA A 57 0.05 -2.64 -7.85
C ALA A 57 -0.84 -3.70 -7.20
N LEU A 58 -1.52 -3.36 -6.11
CA LEU A 58 -2.38 -4.29 -5.38
C LEU A 58 -3.60 -4.72 -6.20
N LYS A 59 -4.26 -3.80 -6.89
CA LYS A 59 -5.36 -4.12 -7.83
C LYS A 59 -4.90 -5.08 -8.93
N TYR A 60 -3.75 -4.81 -9.52
CA TYR A 60 -3.16 -5.69 -10.51
C TYR A 60 -2.92 -7.10 -9.95
N CYS A 61 -2.32 -7.20 -8.76
CA CYS A 61 -2.12 -8.49 -8.10
C CYS A 61 -3.45 -9.22 -7.85
N CYS A 62 -4.49 -8.52 -7.43
CA CYS A 62 -5.80 -9.11 -7.22
C CYS A 62 -6.40 -9.67 -8.50
N GLN A 63 -6.30 -8.93 -9.60
CA GLN A 63 -6.82 -9.35 -10.91
C GLN A 63 -6.10 -10.59 -11.44
N ILE A 64 -4.76 -10.59 -11.37
CA ILE A 64 -3.94 -11.71 -11.89
C ILE A 64 -4.14 -12.98 -11.07
N ASN A 65 -4.30 -12.87 -9.75
CA ASN A 65 -4.41 -14.02 -8.86
C ASN A 65 -5.85 -14.43 -8.52
N GLY A 66 -6.83 -13.63 -8.93
CA GLY A 66 -8.24 -13.92 -8.66
C GLY A 66 -8.60 -13.86 -7.17
N PHE A 67 -7.98 -12.96 -6.40
CA PHE A 67 -8.30 -12.80 -4.99
C PHE A 67 -9.71 -12.21 -4.81
N SER A 68 -10.47 -12.83 -3.90
CA SER A 68 -11.83 -12.42 -3.57
C SER A 68 -11.89 -11.55 -2.31
N SER A 69 -10.84 -11.57 -1.49
CA SER A 69 -10.78 -10.85 -0.22
C SER A 69 -9.35 -10.46 0.13
N LEU A 70 -9.20 -9.32 0.82
CA LEU A 70 -7.94 -8.83 1.38
C LEU A 70 -8.02 -8.75 2.89
N ASN A 71 -7.00 -9.28 3.57
CA ASN A 71 -6.78 -9.07 4.99
C ASN A 71 -5.71 -8.00 5.19
N LEU A 72 -6.12 -6.80 5.59
CA LEU A 72 -5.21 -5.70 5.84
C LEU A 72 -4.60 -5.84 7.25
N THR A 73 -3.28 -5.86 7.32
CA THR A 73 -2.50 -6.07 8.55
C THR A 73 -1.52 -4.93 8.79
N LYS A 74 -0.93 -4.87 9.97
CA LYS A 74 0.12 -3.89 10.34
C LYS A 74 -0.31 -2.42 10.23
N LEU A 75 -1.57 -2.11 10.49
CA LEU A 75 -2.05 -0.73 10.61
C LEU A 75 -1.45 0.00 11.80
N ASP A 76 -1.16 -0.73 12.86
CA ASP A 76 -0.48 -0.27 14.07
C ASP A 76 0.85 0.41 13.77
N VAL A 77 1.58 -0.07 12.77
CA VAL A 77 2.87 0.49 12.33
C VAL A 77 2.74 1.95 11.84
N LEU A 78 1.57 2.32 11.36
CA LEU A 78 1.29 3.66 10.82
C LEU A 78 0.69 4.62 11.86
N SER A 79 0.41 4.15 13.08
CA SER A 79 -0.32 4.91 14.10
C SER A 79 0.37 6.19 14.55
N ASP A 80 1.69 6.24 14.50
CA ASP A 80 2.48 7.40 14.91
C ASP A 80 2.70 8.43 13.78
N LEU A 81 2.15 8.18 12.59
CA LEU A 81 2.28 9.10 11.47
C LEU A 81 1.15 10.15 11.51
N PRO A 82 1.46 11.44 11.27
CA PRO A 82 0.44 12.48 11.24
C PRO A 82 -0.51 12.35 10.05
N GLU A 83 -0.02 11.78 8.97
CA GLU A 83 -0.78 11.47 7.77
C GLU A 83 -0.35 10.14 7.16
N ILE A 84 -1.27 9.47 6.48
CA ILE A 84 -1.01 8.29 5.66
C ILE A 84 -1.31 8.64 4.22
N LYS A 85 -0.39 8.28 3.33
CA LYS A 85 -0.58 8.40 1.89
C LYS A 85 -0.79 7.01 1.28
N VAL A 86 -1.62 6.96 0.26
CA VAL A 86 -1.92 5.74 -0.49
C VAL A 86 -1.78 6.04 -1.97
N GLY A 87 -0.97 5.29 -2.70
CA GLY A 87 -0.83 5.43 -4.15
C GLY A 87 -2.08 4.95 -4.85
N VAL A 88 -2.85 5.86 -5.46
CA VAL A 88 -4.17 5.56 -6.04
C VAL A 88 -4.19 5.49 -7.55
N SER A 89 -3.27 6.15 -8.22
CA SER A 89 -3.10 6.06 -9.66
C SER A 89 -1.68 6.38 -10.09
N TYR A 90 -1.30 5.86 -11.24
CA TYR A 90 -0.08 6.19 -11.95
C TYR A 90 -0.39 7.09 -13.14
N ASN A 91 0.46 8.07 -13.35
CA ASN A 91 0.41 8.94 -14.51
C ASN A 91 1.74 8.87 -15.25
N THR A 92 1.69 9.03 -16.56
CA THR A 92 2.89 9.22 -17.39
C THR A 92 3.49 10.60 -17.12
N THR A 93 4.70 10.83 -17.60
CA THR A 93 5.36 12.14 -17.57
C THR A 93 4.55 13.24 -18.27
N ASP A 94 3.72 12.87 -19.25
CA ASP A 94 2.82 13.79 -19.97
C ASP A 94 1.49 14.03 -19.21
N GLY A 95 1.35 13.47 -18.02
CA GLY A 95 0.17 13.65 -17.17
C GLY A 95 -1.02 12.75 -17.52
N GLN A 96 -0.87 11.81 -18.44
CA GLN A 96 -1.93 10.87 -18.79
C GLN A 96 -2.01 9.75 -17.73
N LYS A 97 -3.22 9.48 -17.25
CA LYS A 97 -3.45 8.41 -16.28
C LYS A 97 -3.34 7.04 -16.93
N LEU A 98 -2.51 6.17 -16.36
CA LEU A 98 -2.41 4.78 -16.77
C LEU A 98 -3.65 4.00 -16.29
N GLN A 99 -4.16 3.14 -17.16
CA GLN A 99 -5.36 2.33 -16.88
C GLN A 99 -5.05 1.10 -16.01
N SER A 100 -3.80 0.63 -16.05
CA SER A 100 -3.35 -0.55 -15.32
C SER A 100 -1.90 -0.41 -14.87
N PHE A 101 -1.43 -1.35 -14.06
CA PHE A 101 -0.03 -1.48 -13.70
C PHE A 101 0.82 -1.77 -14.96
N PRO A 102 1.93 -1.04 -15.19
CA PRO A 102 2.79 -1.25 -16.35
C PRO A 102 3.43 -2.64 -16.36
N GLY A 103 3.51 -3.26 -17.54
CA GLY A 103 4.15 -4.55 -17.72
C GLY A 103 5.67 -4.50 -17.85
N ASP A 104 6.24 -3.32 -18.06
CA ASP A 104 7.68 -3.10 -18.22
C ASP A 104 8.25 -2.19 -17.13
N LEU A 105 9.53 -2.40 -16.81
CA LEU A 105 10.21 -1.68 -15.74
C LEU A 105 10.58 -0.25 -16.11
N ASP A 106 10.82 0.03 -17.37
CA ASP A 106 11.21 1.36 -17.83
C ASP A 106 10.04 2.34 -17.70
N THR A 107 8.85 1.91 -18.07
CA THR A 107 7.61 2.66 -17.83
C THR A 107 7.35 2.81 -16.33
N LEU A 108 7.51 1.74 -15.54
CA LEU A 108 7.28 1.78 -14.11
C LEU A 108 8.23 2.74 -13.37
N GLU A 109 9.46 2.91 -13.85
CA GLU A 109 10.43 3.84 -13.27
C GLU A 109 10.06 5.31 -13.51
N GLN A 110 9.35 5.59 -14.59
CA GLN A 110 8.97 6.94 -15.00
C GLN A 110 7.60 7.38 -14.52
N VAL A 111 6.80 6.50 -13.90
CA VAL A 111 5.45 6.87 -13.46
C VAL A 111 5.49 7.90 -12.34
N GLN A 112 4.53 8.81 -12.41
CA GLN A 112 4.21 9.75 -11.35
C GLN A 112 3.01 9.22 -10.56
N VAL A 113 3.19 9.05 -9.24
CA VAL A 113 2.13 8.54 -8.37
C VAL A 113 1.24 9.67 -7.89
N SER A 114 -0.07 9.52 -8.10
CA SER A 114 -1.05 10.35 -7.39
C SER A 114 -1.40 9.69 -6.07
N PHE A 115 -1.34 10.46 -4.99
CA PHE A 115 -1.62 9.98 -3.64
C PHE A 115 -2.96 10.45 -3.13
N GLY A 116 -3.74 9.54 -2.53
CA GLY A 116 -4.79 9.87 -1.59
C GLY A 116 -4.17 10.10 -0.21
N VAL A 117 -4.56 11.18 0.46
CA VAL A 117 -4.04 11.54 1.80
C VAL A 117 -5.12 11.33 2.84
N PHE A 118 -4.75 10.67 3.94
CA PHE A 118 -5.60 10.39 5.08
C PHE A 118 -4.97 11.00 6.34
N LEU A 119 -5.63 11.98 6.93
CA LEU A 119 -5.17 12.64 8.14
C LEU A 119 -5.69 11.92 9.38
N PHE A 120 -4.81 11.65 10.34
CA PHE A 120 -5.18 11.22 11.68
C PHE A 120 -5.31 12.46 12.57
N THR A 121 -6.52 12.91 12.81
CA THR A 121 -6.78 13.96 13.80
C THR A 121 -6.84 13.33 15.19
N SER A 122 -5.78 13.54 15.96
CA SER A 122 -5.64 13.38 17.44
C SER A 122 -6.24 12.14 18.10
N PHE A 123 -5.37 11.27 18.62
CA PHE A 123 -5.67 10.20 19.58
C PHE A 123 -6.26 10.77 20.89
N PRO A 124 -7.35 10.30 21.48
CA PRO A 124 -7.68 8.95 21.97
C PRO A 124 -9.07 8.38 21.56
N GLN A 125 -9.67 8.86 20.50
CA GLN A 125 -10.99 8.37 20.05
C GLN A 125 -10.94 7.37 18.90
N LEU A 126 -9.80 6.75 18.66
CA LEU A 126 -9.45 6.08 17.41
C LEU A 126 -10.10 4.72 17.16
N VAL A 127 -10.60 4.04 18.17
CA VAL A 127 -11.28 2.75 17.95
C VAL A 127 -12.52 2.92 17.08
N ASN A 128 -13.21 4.06 17.20
CA ASN A 128 -14.42 4.33 16.40
C ASN A 128 -14.19 5.22 15.16
N GLN A 129 -13.01 5.87 15.03
CA GLN A 129 -12.70 6.73 13.85
C GLN A 129 -11.73 6.09 12.86
N THR A 130 -11.04 5.02 13.23
CA THR A 130 -10.19 4.23 12.33
C THR A 130 -11.00 3.63 11.17
N ILE A 131 -12.29 3.40 11.37
CA ILE A 131 -13.21 2.89 10.36
C ILE A 131 -13.34 3.86 9.16
N ARG A 132 -13.37 5.17 9.36
CA ARG A 132 -13.62 6.15 8.28
C ARG A 132 -12.51 6.26 7.23
N PRO A 133 -11.21 6.33 7.58
CA PRO A 133 -10.13 6.22 6.59
C PRO A 133 -10.12 4.88 5.87
N LEU A 134 -10.47 3.81 6.58
CA LEU A 134 -10.54 2.45 6.03
C LEU A 134 -11.69 2.26 5.07
N ASP A 135 -12.88 2.80 5.34
CA ASP A 135 -13.99 2.80 4.40
C ASP A 135 -13.61 3.48 3.08
N ARG A 136 -12.81 4.55 3.16
CA ARG A 136 -12.27 5.21 1.96
C ARG A 136 -11.22 4.37 1.24
N ILE A 137 -10.35 3.67 1.95
CA ILE A 137 -9.41 2.72 1.35
C ILE A 137 -10.20 1.56 0.72
N ILE A 138 -11.21 1.03 1.40
CA ILE A 138 -12.11 0.00 0.89
C ILE A 138 -12.82 0.48 -0.40
N ALA A 139 -13.33 1.71 -0.41
CA ALA A 139 -13.97 2.30 -1.58
C ALA A 139 -13.03 2.42 -2.80
N LEU A 140 -11.72 2.53 -2.58
CA LEU A 140 -10.73 2.55 -3.67
C LEU A 140 -10.61 1.20 -4.40
N PHE A 141 -11.00 0.09 -3.74
CA PHE A 141 -10.99 -1.24 -4.37
C PHE A 141 -12.25 -1.55 -5.16
N GLY A 142 -13.35 -0.77 -4.98
CA GLY A 142 -14.64 -1.03 -5.61
C GLY A 142 -15.44 -2.13 -4.92
N GLU A 143 -16.67 -2.35 -5.36
CA GLU A 143 -17.66 -3.23 -4.72
C GLU A 143 -17.34 -4.74 -4.76
N PHE A 144 -16.25 -5.14 -5.41
CA PHE A 144 -15.94 -6.55 -5.67
C PHE A 144 -15.02 -7.23 -4.68
N MET A 145 -14.60 -6.56 -3.61
CA MET A 145 -13.63 -7.16 -2.69
C MET A 145 -13.98 -6.93 -1.22
N LEU A 146 -14.06 -8.02 -0.46
CA LEU A 146 -14.18 -7.97 1.00
C LEU A 146 -12.81 -7.63 1.61
N ILE A 147 -12.75 -6.62 2.47
CA ILE A 147 -11.54 -6.27 3.23
C ILE A 147 -11.81 -6.58 4.70
N SER A 148 -11.00 -7.45 5.26
CA SER A 148 -10.97 -7.74 6.71
C SER A 148 -9.74 -7.09 7.33
N ILE A 149 -9.87 -6.55 8.53
CA ILE A 149 -8.80 -5.89 9.26
C ILE A 149 -8.48 -6.71 10.49
N PHE A 150 -7.20 -7.01 10.69
CA PHE A 150 -6.64 -7.70 11.84
C PHE A 150 -5.45 -6.94 12.40
#